data_a96b959e05d3a136e95f9e0d9bdff1c6
#
_entry.id   a96b959e05d3a136e95f9e0d9bdff1c6
#
_cell.length_a   1.000
_cell.length_b   1.000
_cell.length_c   1.000
_cell.angle_alpha   90.00
_cell.angle_beta   90.00
_cell.angle_gamma   90.00
#
_symmetry.space_group_name_H-M   'P 1'
#
loop_
_entity.id
_entity.type
_entity.pdbx_description
1 polymer ?
#
loop_
_entity_poly.entity_id
_entity_poly.type
_entity_poly.pdbx_seq_one_letter_code
_entity_poly.pdbx_strand_id
1 'polypeptide(L)'
;MSRRFVIEAVMIATYGQLLLPKRPVEYRIPYSTIMELYDMKDSPEPIMPEPDDDKYVKEKVGEMIAFFEDPFNKKKLERALLAPWRESPPLPINENVTLVVVNAVENMQYGELFDPIETEIILASLRLQAPVVTDHVEFQDKVVQNEVPIQLYDIDDFEYAVEEGAAPTDGYSR
;
A
#
# COMPACT_ATOMS: atom_id res chain seq x y z
N MET A 1 -9.34 -5.27 -17.16
CA MET A 1 -9.28 -5.62 -15.73
C MET A 1 -8.11 -4.97 -15.05
N SER A 2 -8.33 -4.36 -13.92
CA SER A 2 -7.25 -3.73 -13.15
C SER A 2 -6.47 -4.78 -12.38
N ARG A 3 -5.14 -4.63 -12.35
CA ARG A 3 -4.31 -5.42 -11.45
C ARG A 3 -4.41 -4.87 -10.04
N ARG A 4 -4.42 -5.74 -9.06
CA ARG A 4 -4.55 -5.37 -7.65
C ARG A 4 -3.26 -5.59 -6.90
N PHE A 5 -2.93 -4.62 -6.04
CA PHE A 5 -1.74 -4.67 -5.20
C PHE A 5 -2.09 -4.18 -3.81
N VAL A 6 -1.52 -4.81 -2.80
CA VAL A 6 -1.59 -4.30 -1.42
C VAL A 6 -0.39 -3.38 -1.22
N ILE A 7 -0.62 -2.23 -0.62
CA ILE A 7 0.42 -1.20 -0.48
C ILE A 7 0.16 -0.35 0.76
N GLU A 8 1.23 0.10 1.41
CA GLU A 8 1.13 1.13 2.43
C GLU A 8 0.95 2.49 1.78
N ALA A 9 0.13 3.33 2.40
CA ALA A 9 -0.19 4.64 1.83
C ALA A 9 1.05 5.49 1.55
N VAL A 10 2.06 5.44 2.43
CA VAL A 10 3.29 6.24 2.28
C VAL A 10 4.07 5.89 1.00
N MET A 11 3.95 4.68 0.51
CA MET A 11 4.62 4.29 -0.73
C MET A 11 4.19 5.18 -1.90
N ILE A 12 2.92 5.55 -1.96
CA ILE A 12 2.39 6.41 -3.02
C ILE A 12 3.00 7.80 -2.92
N ALA A 13 3.22 8.30 -1.70
CA ALA A 13 3.86 9.60 -1.49
C ALA A 13 5.35 9.56 -1.86
N THR A 14 6.00 8.42 -1.62
CA THR A 14 7.44 8.25 -1.83
C THR A 14 7.78 8.01 -3.31
N TYR A 15 6.94 7.25 -4.01
CA TYR A 15 7.21 6.82 -5.39
C TYR A 15 6.10 7.31 -6.32
N GLY A 16 6.33 8.47 -6.93
CA GLY A 16 5.35 9.11 -7.81
C GLY A 16 4.93 8.26 -9.01
N GLN A 17 5.80 7.35 -9.47
CA GLN A 17 5.48 6.47 -10.59
C GLN A 17 4.33 5.51 -10.28
N LEU A 18 4.02 5.28 -9.00
CA LEU A 18 2.86 4.47 -8.62
C LEU A 18 1.54 5.11 -9.02
N LEU A 19 1.52 6.43 -9.23
CA LEU A 19 0.34 7.16 -9.70
C LEU A 19 0.28 7.29 -11.22
N LEU A 20 1.32 6.85 -11.92
CA LEU A 20 1.43 6.98 -13.37
C LEU A 20 1.69 5.65 -14.07
N PRO A 21 0.98 4.57 -13.71
CA PRO A 21 1.16 3.29 -14.39
C PRO A 21 0.61 3.38 -15.82
N LYS A 22 1.12 2.54 -16.70
CA LYS A 22 0.70 2.51 -18.09
C LYS A 22 -0.62 1.78 -18.31
N ARG A 23 -1.07 1.01 -17.31
CA ARG A 23 -2.32 0.24 -17.37
C ARG A 23 -3.08 0.42 -16.06
N PRO A 24 -4.38 0.15 -16.06
CA PRO A 24 -5.18 0.30 -14.85
C PRO A 24 -4.69 -0.57 -13.69
N VAL A 25 -4.55 0.05 -12.51
CA VAL A 25 -4.20 -0.64 -11.27
C VAL A 25 -5.16 -0.23 -10.17
N GLU A 26 -5.34 -1.13 -9.21
CA GLU A 26 -6.12 -0.87 -8.02
C GLU A 26 -5.22 -1.17 -6.81
N TYR A 27 -5.03 -0.15 -5.97
CA TYR A 27 -4.27 -0.33 -4.74
C TYR A 27 -5.22 -0.59 -3.58
N ARG A 28 -4.98 -1.70 -2.87
CA ARG A 28 -5.68 -2.03 -1.64
C ARG A 28 -4.83 -1.54 -0.48
N ILE A 29 -5.37 -0.57 0.27
CA ILE A 29 -4.62 0.14 1.31
C ILE A 29 -5.23 -0.16 2.67
N PRO A 30 -4.50 -0.85 3.57
CA PRO A 30 -4.98 -1.01 4.94
C PRO A 30 -5.17 0.35 5.60
N TYR A 31 -6.30 0.54 6.28
CA TYR A 31 -6.63 1.82 6.90
C TYR A 31 -5.57 2.30 7.88
N SER A 32 -4.96 1.38 8.62
CA SER A 32 -3.88 1.71 9.57
C SER A 32 -2.73 2.45 8.91
N THR A 33 -2.41 2.12 7.65
CA THR A 33 -1.32 2.79 6.94
C THR A 33 -1.71 4.22 6.53
N ILE A 34 -3.00 4.49 6.36
CA ILE A 34 -3.48 5.85 6.15
C ILE A 34 -3.32 6.66 7.43
N MET A 35 -3.63 6.05 8.56
CA MET A 35 -3.45 6.73 9.87
C MET A 35 -1.99 7.05 10.15
N GLU A 36 -1.07 6.21 9.67
CA GLU A 36 0.35 6.52 9.78
C GLU A 36 0.75 7.80 9.04
N LEU A 37 0.04 8.17 7.98
CA LEU A 37 0.33 9.41 7.27
C LEU A 37 0.17 10.63 8.18
N TYR A 38 -0.82 10.60 9.07
CA TYR A 38 -1.03 11.70 10.01
C TYR A 38 0.12 11.79 11.00
N ASP A 39 0.58 10.65 11.50
CA ASP A 39 1.74 10.61 12.40
C ASP A 39 3.00 11.14 11.70
N MET A 40 3.21 10.75 10.45
CA MET A 40 4.36 11.21 9.66
C MET A 40 4.32 12.70 9.39
N LYS A 41 3.13 13.25 9.13
CA LYS A 41 2.98 14.68 8.86
C LYS A 41 3.33 15.52 10.08
N ASP A 42 2.90 15.07 11.26
CA ASP A 42 3.08 15.81 12.51
C ASP A 42 4.44 15.57 13.17
N SER A 43 5.16 14.52 12.74
CA SER A 43 6.45 14.19 13.32
C SER A 43 7.56 15.09 12.79
N PRO A 44 8.50 15.55 13.66
CA PRO A 44 9.70 16.26 13.20
C PRO A 44 10.72 15.33 12.57
N GLU A 45 10.56 14.01 12.73
CA GLU A 45 11.51 13.06 12.17
C GLU A 45 11.41 13.00 10.65
N PRO A 46 12.56 12.88 9.94
CA PRO A 46 12.54 12.79 8.49
C PRO A 46 12.01 11.43 8.02
N ILE A 47 11.28 11.47 6.92
CA ILE A 47 10.83 10.25 6.22
C ILE A 47 11.94 9.79 5.28
N MET A 48 12.64 10.74 4.68
CA MET A 48 13.71 10.47 3.72
C MET A 48 15.04 10.99 4.24
N PRO A 49 16.17 10.33 3.88
CA PRO A 49 17.48 10.75 4.36
C PRO A 49 17.92 12.11 3.81
N GLU A 50 17.57 12.46 2.57
CA GLU A 50 17.95 13.74 1.98
C GLU A 50 16.91 14.80 2.30
N PRO A 51 17.33 16.01 2.78
CA PRO A 51 16.37 17.04 3.19
C PRO A 51 15.39 17.49 2.11
N ASP A 52 15.83 17.60 0.86
CA ASP A 52 14.97 18.03 -0.23
C ASP A 52 13.95 16.95 -0.58
N ASP A 53 14.37 15.69 -0.58
CA ASP A 53 13.48 14.55 -0.80
C ASP A 53 12.47 14.43 0.34
N ASP A 54 12.92 14.64 1.57
CA ASP A 54 12.06 14.59 2.74
C ASP A 54 10.97 15.66 2.67
N LYS A 55 11.33 16.87 2.30
CA LYS A 55 10.37 17.96 2.13
C LYS A 55 9.33 17.60 1.06
N TYR A 56 9.78 17.09 -0.06
CA TYR A 56 8.89 16.70 -1.16
C TYR A 56 7.93 15.60 -0.73
N VAL A 57 8.43 14.55 -0.07
CA VAL A 57 7.58 13.44 0.40
C VAL A 57 6.58 13.92 1.44
N LYS A 58 6.99 14.79 2.37
CA LYS A 58 6.07 15.35 3.35
C LYS A 58 4.96 16.18 2.73
N GLU A 59 5.27 16.91 1.66
CA GLU A 59 4.24 17.62 0.90
C GLU A 59 3.26 16.65 0.26
N LYS A 60 3.75 15.55 -0.31
CA LYS A 60 2.90 14.51 -0.90
C LYS A 60 2.05 13.81 0.15
N VAL A 61 2.59 13.55 1.34
CA VAL A 61 1.82 13.03 2.47
C VAL A 61 0.65 13.97 2.79
N GLY A 62 0.92 15.27 2.84
CA GLY A 62 -0.13 16.27 3.05
C GLY A 62 -1.20 16.27 1.97
N GLU A 63 -0.80 16.12 0.71
CA GLU A 63 -1.74 16.03 -0.41
C GLU A 63 -2.62 14.78 -0.31
N MET A 64 -2.02 13.64 0.09
CA MET A 64 -2.78 12.41 0.27
C MET A 64 -3.77 12.51 1.42
N ILE A 65 -3.38 13.13 2.53
CA ILE A 65 -4.28 13.37 3.65
C ILE A 65 -5.47 14.22 3.18
N ALA A 66 -5.20 15.28 2.43
CA ALA A 66 -6.25 16.13 1.88
C ALA A 66 -7.20 15.34 0.95
N PHE A 67 -6.66 14.43 0.16
CA PHE A 67 -7.46 13.55 -0.69
C PHE A 67 -8.42 12.68 0.13
N PHE A 68 -7.92 12.06 1.21
CA PHE A 68 -8.76 11.22 2.05
C PHE A 68 -9.76 12.02 2.89
N GLU A 69 -9.47 13.28 3.17
CA GLU A 69 -10.37 14.16 3.91
C GLU A 69 -11.38 14.89 3.05
N ASP A 70 -11.25 14.82 1.72
CA ASP A 70 -12.28 15.32 0.82
C ASP A 70 -13.62 14.69 1.21
N PRO A 71 -14.70 15.49 1.32
CA PRO A 71 -15.99 14.99 1.84
C PRO A 71 -16.53 13.74 1.14
N PHE A 72 -16.37 13.64 -0.17
CA PHE A 72 -16.85 12.47 -0.91
C PHE A 72 -15.99 11.26 -0.63
N ASN A 73 -14.66 11.44 -0.62
CA ASN A 73 -13.73 10.36 -0.34
C ASN A 73 -13.84 9.89 1.11
N LYS A 74 -14.00 10.83 2.03
CA LYS A 74 -14.15 10.53 3.46
C LYS A 74 -15.37 9.65 3.72
N LYS A 75 -16.49 9.94 3.08
CA LYS A 75 -17.70 9.11 3.21
C LYS A 75 -17.47 7.69 2.74
N LYS A 76 -16.76 7.53 1.62
CA LYS A 76 -16.43 6.20 1.11
C LYS A 76 -15.50 5.45 2.06
N LEU A 77 -14.50 6.13 2.57
CA LEU A 77 -13.55 5.56 3.51
C LEU A 77 -14.25 5.11 4.80
N GLU A 78 -15.15 5.93 5.33
CA GLU A 78 -15.90 5.60 6.54
C GLU A 78 -16.75 4.34 6.39
N ARG A 79 -17.17 4.01 5.17
CA ARG A 79 -17.91 2.77 4.92
C ARG A 79 -17.06 1.53 5.19
N ALA A 80 -15.78 1.59 4.90
CA ALA A 80 -14.87 0.50 5.22
C ALA A 80 -14.78 0.25 6.72
N LEU A 81 -14.90 1.33 7.52
CA LEU A 81 -14.74 1.26 8.96
C LEU A 81 -15.93 0.66 9.70
N LEU A 82 -17.03 0.35 9.00
CA LEU A 82 -18.23 -0.18 9.62
C LEU A 82 -18.11 -1.63 10.09
N ALA A 83 -17.16 -2.39 9.56
CA ALA A 83 -16.94 -3.77 9.96
C ALA A 83 -15.50 -4.20 9.64
N PRO A 84 -14.95 -5.18 10.38
CA PRO A 84 -13.63 -5.73 10.06
C PRO A 84 -13.59 -6.31 8.64
N TRP A 85 -12.47 -6.06 7.96
CA TRP A 85 -12.21 -6.52 6.59
C TRP A 85 -13.14 -5.98 5.52
N ARG A 86 -13.98 -5.01 5.88
CA ARG A 86 -14.81 -4.33 4.90
C ARG A 86 -13.94 -3.43 4.02
N GLU A 87 -14.33 -3.35 2.76
CA GLU A 87 -13.64 -2.50 1.79
C GLU A 87 -14.46 -1.26 1.49
N SER A 88 -13.79 -0.16 1.23
CA SER A 88 -14.46 1.06 0.80
C SER A 88 -14.95 0.91 -0.64
N PRO A 89 -15.95 1.71 -1.05
CA PRO A 89 -16.16 1.92 -2.47
C PRO A 89 -14.89 2.46 -3.13
N PRO A 90 -14.73 2.27 -4.45
CA PRO A 90 -13.53 2.76 -5.14
C PRO A 90 -13.32 4.26 -5.02
N LEU A 91 -12.06 4.65 -4.84
CA LEU A 91 -11.61 6.04 -4.75
C LEU A 91 -10.72 6.32 -5.96
N PRO A 92 -11.28 6.74 -7.11
CA PRO A 92 -10.46 7.02 -8.28
C PRO A 92 -9.55 8.22 -8.06
N ILE A 93 -8.28 8.08 -8.40
CA ILE A 93 -7.32 9.19 -8.39
C ILE A 93 -7.16 9.76 -9.79
N ASN A 94 -7.00 8.89 -10.77
CA ASN A 94 -6.88 9.25 -12.17
C ASN A 94 -7.43 8.10 -13.04
N GLU A 95 -7.25 8.19 -14.33
CA GLU A 95 -7.84 7.20 -15.26
C GLU A 95 -7.29 5.79 -15.07
N ASN A 96 -6.08 5.66 -14.52
CA ASN A 96 -5.42 4.36 -14.35
C ASN A 96 -5.24 3.94 -12.90
N VAL A 97 -5.54 4.79 -11.93
CA VAL A 97 -5.31 4.45 -10.52
C VAL A 97 -6.58 4.61 -9.70
N THR A 98 -6.95 3.54 -9.03
CA THR A 98 -8.06 3.51 -8.09
C THR A 98 -7.56 2.99 -6.75
N LEU A 99 -7.97 3.63 -5.67
CA LEU A 99 -7.67 3.16 -4.32
C LEU A 99 -8.90 2.49 -3.72
N VAL A 100 -8.67 1.43 -2.96
CA VAL A 100 -9.71 0.81 -2.12
C VAL A 100 -9.11 0.68 -0.73
N VAL A 101 -9.78 1.27 0.25
CA VAL A 101 -9.35 1.20 1.64
C VAL A 101 -9.91 -0.07 2.26
N VAL A 102 -9.07 -0.81 2.96
CA VAL A 102 -9.45 -2.07 3.61
C VAL A 102 -9.33 -1.89 5.12
N ASN A 103 -10.39 -2.21 5.84
CA ASN A 103 -10.37 -2.20 7.30
C ASN A 103 -9.74 -3.51 7.80
N ALA A 104 -8.44 -3.63 7.65
CA ALA A 104 -7.67 -4.83 7.94
C ALA A 104 -7.45 -5.01 9.44
N VAL A 105 -8.54 -5.18 10.18
CA VAL A 105 -8.50 -5.33 11.64
C VAL A 105 -8.64 -6.79 11.99
N GLU A 106 -7.61 -7.33 12.65
CA GLU A 106 -7.62 -8.69 13.16
C GLU A 106 -7.16 -8.68 14.61
N ASN A 107 -7.74 -9.57 15.39
CA ASN A 107 -7.33 -9.74 16.77
C ASN A 107 -6.11 -10.66 16.92
N MET A 108 -5.72 -11.31 15.84
CA MET A 108 -4.61 -12.25 15.84
C MET A 108 -3.42 -11.67 15.08
N GLN A 109 -2.27 -11.71 15.73
CA GLN A 109 -1.02 -11.32 15.12
C GLN A 109 -0.50 -12.46 14.25
N TYR A 110 0.04 -12.14 13.08
CA TYR A 110 0.66 -13.14 12.22
C TYR A 110 2.09 -13.40 12.69
N GLY A 111 2.24 -14.38 13.58
CA GLY A 111 3.52 -14.69 14.18
C GLY A 111 3.99 -13.63 15.16
N GLU A 112 5.05 -13.93 15.88
CA GLU A 112 5.60 -13.02 16.91
C GLU A 112 6.54 -11.96 16.35
N LEU A 113 7.05 -12.19 15.12
CA LEU A 113 8.07 -11.34 14.52
C LEU A 113 7.51 -10.14 13.76
N PHE A 114 6.21 -10.15 13.48
CA PHE A 114 5.57 -9.08 12.70
C PHE A 114 4.81 -8.14 13.61
N ASP A 115 4.99 -6.84 13.37
CA ASP A 115 4.22 -5.83 14.09
C ASP A 115 2.75 -5.81 13.58
N PRO A 116 1.85 -5.06 14.25
CA PRO A 116 0.44 -5.04 13.82
C PRO A 116 0.22 -4.60 12.39
N ILE A 117 0.97 -3.61 11.91
CA ILE A 117 0.81 -3.11 10.54
C ILE A 117 1.33 -4.13 9.53
N GLU A 118 2.50 -4.72 9.79
CA GLU A 118 3.04 -5.79 8.95
C GLU A 118 2.04 -6.96 8.88
N THR A 119 1.46 -7.31 10.02
CA THR A 119 0.44 -8.36 10.09
C THR A 119 -0.76 -8.02 9.21
N GLU A 120 -1.26 -6.81 9.27
CA GLU A 120 -2.40 -6.38 8.45
C GLU A 120 -2.09 -6.45 6.96
N ILE A 121 -0.87 -6.09 6.56
CA ILE A 121 -0.42 -6.18 5.18
C ILE A 121 -0.39 -7.63 4.71
N ILE A 122 0.18 -8.52 5.52
CA ILE A 122 0.25 -9.95 5.22
C ILE A 122 -1.16 -10.52 5.05
N LEU A 123 -2.03 -10.26 6.02
CA LEU A 123 -3.39 -10.78 6.00
C LEU A 123 -4.20 -10.23 4.83
N ALA A 124 -4.02 -8.95 4.50
CA ALA A 124 -4.67 -8.35 3.35
C ALA A 124 -4.21 -9.03 2.05
N SER A 125 -2.91 -9.27 1.91
CA SER A 125 -2.36 -9.97 0.75
C SER A 125 -2.92 -11.37 0.60
N LEU A 126 -2.99 -12.12 1.70
CA LEU A 126 -3.53 -13.48 1.69
C LEU A 126 -5.02 -13.50 1.36
N ARG A 127 -5.80 -12.62 1.96
CA ARG A 127 -7.26 -12.58 1.76
C ARG A 127 -7.63 -12.13 0.35
N LEU A 128 -6.90 -11.16 -0.19
CA LEU A 128 -7.18 -10.57 -1.49
C LEU A 128 -6.46 -11.30 -2.63
N GLN A 129 -5.54 -12.19 -2.30
CA GLN A 129 -4.67 -12.87 -3.26
C GLN A 129 -4.01 -11.86 -4.19
N ALA A 130 -3.42 -10.83 -3.61
CA ALA A 130 -2.76 -9.75 -4.32
C ALA A 130 -1.35 -9.57 -3.78
N PRO A 131 -0.36 -9.31 -4.67
CA PRO A 131 1.01 -9.06 -4.22
C PRO A 131 1.12 -7.75 -3.44
N VAL A 132 2.13 -7.68 -2.58
CA VAL A 132 2.45 -6.48 -1.81
C VAL A 132 3.55 -5.72 -2.53
N VAL A 133 3.35 -4.43 -2.75
CA VAL A 133 4.41 -3.53 -3.23
C VAL A 133 5.04 -2.87 -2.03
N THR A 134 6.33 -3.07 -1.81
CA THR A 134 7.03 -2.55 -0.64
C THR A 134 8.51 -2.32 -0.93
N ASP A 135 9.10 -1.34 -0.24
CA ASP A 135 10.54 -1.08 -0.28
C ASP A 135 11.22 -1.39 1.07
N HIS A 136 10.47 -1.93 2.03
CA HIS A 136 11.00 -2.24 3.36
C HIS A 136 11.78 -3.56 3.34
N VAL A 137 13.11 -3.45 3.29
CA VAL A 137 13.99 -4.62 3.21
C VAL A 137 13.83 -5.54 4.41
N GLU A 138 13.71 -4.98 5.62
CA GLU A 138 13.52 -5.79 6.83
C GLU A 138 12.24 -6.62 6.78
N PHE A 139 11.15 -6.03 6.29
CA PHE A 139 9.89 -6.75 6.12
C PHE A 139 10.03 -7.86 5.10
N GLN A 140 10.67 -7.56 3.96
CA GLN A 140 10.92 -8.55 2.90
C GLN A 140 11.72 -9.73 3.44
N ASP A 141 12.79 -9.45 4.20
CA ASP A 141 13.64 -10.49 4.78
C ASP A 141 12.85 -11.37 5.75
N LYS A 142 12.02 -10.77 6.60
CA LYS A 142 11.20 -11.52 7.54
C LYS A 142 10.19 -12.43 6.82
N VAL A 143 9.58 -11.92 5.76
CA VAL A 143 8.64 -12.70 4.95
C VAL A 143 9.32 -13.91 4.34
N VAL A 144 10.51 -13.72 3.75
CA VAL A 144 11.25 -14.80 3.11
C VAL A 144 11.73 -15.82 4.15
N GLN A 145 12.33 -15.35 5.25
CA GLN A 145 12.86 -16.22 6.28
C GLN A 145 11.81 -17.06 6.98
N ASN A 146 10.58 -16.53 7.09
CA ASN A 146 9.48 -17.23 7.75
C ASN A 146 8.55 -17.93 6.77
N GLU A 147 8.95 -17.99 5.50
CA GLU A 147 8.20 -18.70 4.45
C GLU A 147 6.72 -18.26 4.36
N VAL A 148 6.47 -16.96 4.54
CA VAL A 148 5.12 -16.42 4.43
C VAL A 148 4.67 -16.49 2.98
N PRO A 149 3.52 -17.11 2.67
CA PRO A 149 3.12 -17.38 1.28
C PRO A 149 2.46 -16.16 0.60
N ILE A 150 3.17 -15.04 0.55
CA ILE A 150 2.74 -13.84 -0.16
C ILE A 150 3.78 -13.46 -1.20
N GLN A 151 3.37 -12.76 -2.25
CA GLN A 151 4.29 -12.23 -3.25
C GLN A 151 4.66 -10.80 -2.87
N LEU A 152 5.96 -10.51 -2.96
CA LEU A 152 6.51 -9.19 -2.69
C LEU A 152 7.08 -8.62 -3.98
N TYR A 153 6.67 -7.39 -4.31
CA TYR A 153 7.18 -6.66 -5.46
C TYR A 153 7.87 -5.39 -4.96
N ASP A 154 9.09 -5.13 -5.47
CA ASP A 154 9.67 -3.80 -5.35
C ASP A 154 9.08 -2.92 -6.48
N ILE A 155 9.57 -1.69 -6.59
CA ILE A 155 9.07 -0.76 -7.61
C ILE A 155 9.35 -1.27 -9.02
N ASP A 156 10.54 -1.84 -9.26
CA ASP A 156 10.89 -2.38 -10.57
C ASP A 156 10.00 -3.57 -10.93
N ASP A 157 9.75 -4.46 -9.99
CA ASP A 157 8.84 -5.60 -10.16
C ASP A 157 7.43 -5.12 -10.51
N PHE A 158 6.97 -4.09 -9.81
CA PHE A 158 5.66 -3.49 -10.06
C PHE A 158 5.56 -2.95 -11.49
N GLU A 159 6.54 -2.15 -11.89
CA GLU A 159 6.54 -1.55 -13.23
C GLU A 159 6.54 -2.63 -14.31
N TYR A 160 7.39 -3.65 -14.13
CA TYR A 160 7.44 -4.77 -15.07
C TYR A 160 6.10 -5.50 -15.14
N ALA A 161 5.52 -5.82 -13.99
CA ALA A 161 4.26 -6.57 -13.95
C ALA A 161 3.11 -5.81 -14.62
N VAL A 162 3.02 -4.50 -14.39
CA VAL A 162 1.96 -3.68 -14.98
C VAL A 162 2.21 -3.45 -16.47
N GLU A 163 3.44 -3.15 -16.85
CA GLU A 163 3.79 -2.84 -18.22
C GLU A 163 3.69 -4.08 -19.14
N GLU A 164 4.23 -5.21 -18.68
CA GLU A 164 4.25 -6.44 -19.47
C GLU A 164 3.02 -7.34 -19.23
N GLY A 165 2.25 -7.05 -18.19
CA GLY A 165 1.09 -7.86 -17.85
C GLY A 165 1.42 -9.22 -17.26
N ALA A 166 2.67 -9.43 -16.80
CA ALA A 166 3.14 -10.70 -16.26
C ALA A 166 3.74 -10.50 -14.87
N ALA A 167 3.75 -11.55 -14.05
CA ALA A 167 4.46 -11.52 -12.77
C ALA A 167 5.97 -11.60 -13.00
N PRO A 168 6.79 -10.81 -12.29
CA PRO A 168 8.24 -10.83 -12.47
C PRO A 168 8.87 -12.20 -12.25
N THR A 169 8.33 -12.97 -11.32
CA THR A 169 8.85 -14.30 -10.98
C THR A 169 8.53 -15.36 -12.02
N ASP A 170 7.61 -15.11 -12.94
CA ASP A 170 7.25 -16.08 -13.97
C ASP A 170 8.44 -16.44 -14.86
N GLY A 171 9.33 -15.48 -15.08
CA GLY A 171 10.54 -15.72 -15.84
C GLY A 171 11.56 -16.56 -15.12
N TYR A 172 11.55 -16.55 -13.78
CA TYR A 172 12.51 -17.27 -12.95
C TYR A 172 12.07 -18.69 -12.61
N SER A 173 10.77 -18.92 -12.58
CA SER A 173 10.23 -20.23 -12.21
C SER A 173 10.21 -21.21 -13.37
N ARG A 174 10.74 -20.83 -14.52
CA ARG A 174 10.74 -21.63 -15.74
C ARG A 174 12.11 -22.26 -16.05
#